data_ed4b317f7810156eaf8cc2fc31a72538
#
_entry.id   ed4b317f7810156eaf8cc2fc31a72538
#
_cell.length_a   1.000
_cell.length_b   1.000
_cell.length_c   1.000
_cell.angle_alpha   90.00
_cell.angle_beta   90.00
_cell.angle_gamma   90.00
#
_symmetry.space_group_name_H-M   'P 1'
#
loop_
_entity.id
_entity.type
_entity.pdbx_description
1 polymer ?
#
loop_
_entity_poly.entity_id
_entity_poly.type
_entity_poly.pdbx_seq_one_letter_code
_entity_poly.pdbx_strand_id
1 'polypeptide(L)'
;LQYVEDTQPLVIILENVPDILNFGGHNVPEEICETLGLAGYRTGYTILNAAYFGVPQIRERLFIVAIANELGEYPAFPTPIHFLDLPKGYEGSRRVALKHVKKDSVHFHPIPVPHNRLNSAVGVKEALEDLPWITEHATDPSVIRKRKLRDTLPYRKLKGSLPAYAVTMRSWPGFETVDGTDGHLVRLTPRDFPIFAKLGHGADYPQARALAEKLF
;
A
#
# COMPACT_ATOMS: atom_id res chain seq x y z
N LEU A 1 -3.12 13.39 -20.38
CA LEU A 1 -1.99 13.72 -21.30
C LEU A 1 -1.86 15.23 -21.53
N GLN A 2 -2.94 16.00 -21.58
CA GLN A 2 -2.88 17.47 -21.77
C GLN A 2 -1.90 18.15 -20.80
N TYR A 3 -1.93 17.79 -19.51
CA TYR A 3 -0.99 18.33 -18.52
C TYR A 3 0.49 18.07 -18.88
N VAL A 4 0.79 16.90 -19.47
CA VAL A 4 2.16 16.55 -19.89
C VAL A 4 2.58 17.40 -21.09
N GLU A 5 1.68 17.62 -22.04
CA GLU A 5 1.93 18.48 -23.21
C GLU A 5 2.18 19.94 -22.79
N ASP A 6 1.40 20.43 -21.82
CA ASP A 6 1.50 21.82 -21.34
C ASP A 6 2.74 22.08 -20.46
N THR A 7 3.17 21.08 -19.66
CA THR A 7 4.22 21.26 -18.65
C THR A 7 5.53 20.57 -18.96
N GLN A 8 5.53 19.59 -19.87
CA GLN A 8 6.70 18.81 -20.29
C GLN A 8 7.60 18.37 -19.12
N PRO A 9 7.05 17.65 -18.11
CA PRO A 9 7.81 17.28 -16.94
C PRO A 9 8.95 16.34 -17.30
N LEU A 10 10.09 16.45 -16.63
CA LEU A 10 11.25 15.59 -16.87
C LEU A 10 11.00 14.12 -16.49
N VAL A 11 10.18 13.90 -15.47
CA VAL A 11 9.81 12.56 -14.99
C VAL A 11 8.31 12.53 -14.68
N ILE A 12 7.66 11.44 -15.08
CA ILE A 12 6.25 11.16 -14.80
C ILE A 12 6.17 9.84 -14.05
N ILE A 13 5.47 9.83 -12.92
CA ILE A 13 5.14 8.62 -12.18
C ILE A 13 3.63 8.55 -12.03
N LEU A 14 3.03 7.47 -12.54
CA LEU A 14 1.60 7.19 -12.39
C LEU A 14 1.41 5.92 -11.58
N GLU A 15 0.46 5.94 -10.65
CA GLU A 15 0.09 4.78 -9.83
C GLU A 15 -1.37 4.42 -10.06
N ASN A 16 -1.65 3.13 -10.18
CA ASN A 16 -3.02 2.63 -10.30
C ASN A 16 -3.14 1.18 -9.75
N VAL A 17 -4.36 0.67 -9.72
CA VAL A 17 -4.62 -0.75 -9.43
C VAL A 17 -4.22 -1.63 -10.63
N PRO A 18 -3.82 -2.91 -10.41
CA PRO A 18 -3.45 -3.80 -11.50
C PRO A 18 -4.56 -4.06 -12.53
N ASP A 19 -5.83 -3.88 -12.15
CA ASP A 19 -6.98 -4.11 -13.04
C ASP A 19 -7.02 -3.17 -14.25
N ILE A 20 -6.25 -2.07 -14.20
CA ILE A 20 -6.09 -1.15 -15.34
C ILE A 20 -5.43 -1.83 -16.56
N LEU A 21 -4.76 -2.99 -16.37
CA LEU A 21 -4.24 -3.82 -17.46
C LEU A 21 -5.33 -4.39 -18.38
N ASN A 22 -6.59 -4.41 -17.91
CA ASN A 22 -7.73 -4.80 -18.70
C ASN A 22 -8.95 -3.97 -18.34
N PHE A 23 -8.88 -2.69 -18.61
CA PHE A 23 -10.00 -1.78 -18.36
C PHE A 23 -10.83 -1.62 -19.63
N GLY A 24 -12.06 -2.15 -19.64
CA GLY A 24 -12.93 -2.09 -20.81
C GLY A 24 -12.39 -2.82 -22.05
N GLY A 25 -11.53 -3.82 -21.89
CA GLY A 25 -10.86 -4.54 -22.98
C GLY A 25 -9.56 -3.89 -23.47
N HIS A 26 -9.16 -2.75 -22.87
CA HIS A 26 -7.94 -2.01 -23.17
C HIS A 26 -6.83 -2.29 -22.19
N ASN A 27 -5.59 -2.44 -22.68
CA ASN A 27 -4.40 -2.41 -21.86
C ASN A 27 -3.91 -0.95 -21.71
N VAL A 28 -4.56 -0.24 -20.80
CA VAL A 28 -4.32 1.20 -20.60
C VAL A 28 -2.85 1.55 -20.26
N PRO A 29 -2.12 0.79 -19.44
CA PRO A 29 -0.70 1.05 -19.21
C PRO A 29 0.15 1.01 -20.47
N GLU A 30 -0.12 0.06 -21.35
CA GLU A 30 0.58 -0.06 -22.64
C GLU A 30 0.29 1.16 -23.53
N GLU A 31 -0.99 1.52 -23.65
CA GLU A 31 -1.44 2.68 -24.45
C GLU A 31 -0.85 4.00 -23.91
N ILE A 32 -0.76 4.16 -22.58
CA ILE A 32 -0.11 5.31 -21.95
C ILE A 32 1.38 5.33 -22.28
N CYS A 33 2.06 4.19 -22.17
CA CYS A 33 3.49 4.10 -22.47
C CYS A 33 3.77 4.41 -23.94
N GLU A 34 2.98 3.86 -24.88
CA GLU A 34 3.07 4.14 -26.30
C GLU A 34 2.88 5.66 -26.59
N THR A 35 1.85 6.27 -25.98
CA THR A 35 1.55 7.70 -26.18
C THR A 35 2.64 8.61 -25.62
N LEU A 36 3.14 8.33 -24.41
CA LEU A 36 4.23 9.08 -23.83
C LEU A 36 5.56 8.86 -24.59
N GLY A 37 5.74 7.65 -25.16
CA GLY A 37 6.86 7.38 -26.05
C GLY A 37 6.87 8.29 -27.29
N LEU A 38 5.72 8.48 -27.91
CA LEU A 38 5.54 9.41 -29.03
C LEU A 38 5.75 10.88 -28.60
N ALA A 39 5.48 11.20 -27.33
CA ALA A 39 5.69 12.52 -26.76
C ALA A 39 7.16 12.79 -26.30
N GLY A 40 8.09 11.88 -26.57
CA GLY A 40 9.50 12.08 -26.27
C GLY A 40 9.97 11.53 -24.92
N TYR A 41 9.29 10.51 -24.38
CA TYR A 41 9.66 9.86 -23.13
C TYR A 41 10.09 8.41 -23.34
N ARG A 42 11.04 7.94 -22.54
CA ARG A 42 11.30 6.51 -22.31
C ARG A 42 10.37 6.02 -21.24
N THR A 43 9.62 4.97 -21.51
CA THR A 43 8.52 4.55 -20.66
C THR A 43 8.65 3.10 -20.22
N GLY A 44 8.14 2.80 -19.06
CA GLY A 44 8.02 1.44 -18.57
C GLY A 44 6.98 1.32 -17.46
N TYR A 45 6.44 0.14 -17.27
CA TYR A 45 5.52 -0.13 -16.17
C TYR A 45 5.79 -1.48 -15.51
N THR A 46 5.37 -1.60 -14.25
CA THR A 46 5.48 -2.84 -13.47
C THR A 46 4.37 -2.93 -12.43
N ILE A 47 4.23 -4.10 -11.80
CA ILE A 47 3.35 -4.31 -10.64
C ILE A 47 4.23 -4.57 -9.41
N LEU A 48 4.05 -3.76 -8.38
CA LEU A 48 4.74 -3.88 -7.10
C LEU A 48 3.75 -4.28 -6.00
N ASN A 49 4.20 -5.13 -5.06
CA ASN A 49 3.46 -5.41 -3.84
C ASN A 49 4.15 -4.70 -2.68
N ALA A 50 3.44 -3.83 -1.98
CA ALA A 50 3.97 -3.01 -0.90
C ALA A 50 4.68 -3.83 0.20
N ALA A 51 4.17 -5.04 0.51
CA ALA A 51 4.76 -5.93 1.51
C ALA A 51 6.20 -6.36 1.17
N TYR A 52 6.57 -6.40 -0.10
CA TYR A 52 7.93 -6.76 -0.53
C TYR A 52 8.94 -5.63 -0.35
N PHE A 53 8.48 -4.44 0.02
CA PHE A 53 9.28 -3.23 0.20
C PHE A 53 9.21 -2.67 1.62
N GLY A 54 8.84 -3.51 2.61
CA GLY A 54 8.82 -3.15 4.03
C GLY A 54 7.58 -2.39 4.49
N VAL A 55 6.56 -2.26 3.65
CA VAL A 55 5.27 -1.69 4.06
C VAL A 55 4.41 -2.80 4.67
N PRO A 56 3.81 -2.61 5.87
CA PRO A 56 3.02 -3.64 6.56
C PRO A 56 1.62 -3.81 5.93
N GLN A 57 1.56 -3.94 4.62
CA GLN A 57 0.31 -4.08 3.87
C GLN A 57 0.52 -4.93 2.62
N ILE A 58 -0.31 -5.95 2.44
CA ILE A 58 -0.41 -6.69 1.17
C ILE A 58 -1.23 -5.81 0.22
N ARG A 59 -0.54 -5.09 -0.67
CA ARG A 59 -1.17 -4.16 -1.60
C ARG A 59 -0.42 -4.12 -2.91
N GLU A 60 -1.04 -4.62 -3.96
CA GLU A 60 -0.48 -4.55 -5.30
C GLU A 60 -0.88 -3.27 -6.01
N ARG A 61 0.10 -2.63 -6.64
CA ARG A 61 -0.09 -1.43 -7.44
C ARG A 61 0.74 -1.52 -8.71
N LEU A 62 0.14 -1.02 -9.78
CA LEU A 62 0.83 -0.81 -11.04
C LEU A 62 1.44 0.59 -11.04
N PHE A 63 2.70 0.66 -11.41
CA PHE A 63 3.42 1.91 -11.58
C PHE A 63 3.85 2.04 -13.02
N ILE A 64 3.59 3.22 -13.61
CA ILE A 64 4.15 3.63 -14.89
C ILE A 64 5.17 4.73 -14.60
N VAL A 65 6.36 4.59 -15.15
CA VAL A 65 7.41 5.60 -15.08
C VAL A 65 7.76 6.03 -16.50
N ALA A 66 7.80 7.34 -16.72
CA ALA A 66 8.25 7.91 -17.96
C ALA A 66 9.33 8.95 -17.67
N ILE A 67 10.43 8.91 -18.44
CA ILE A 67 11.59 9.78 -18.29
C ILE A 67 11.86 10.48 -19.62
N ALA A 68 11.96 11.80 -19.61
CA ALA A 68 12.22 12.58 -20.81
C ALA A 68 13.50 12.12 -21.51
N ASN A 69 13.47 11.97 -22.83
CA ASN A 69 14.58 11.44 -23.61
C ASN A 69 15.88 12.25 -23.44
N GLU A 70 15.78 13.54 -23.15
CA GLU A 70 16.91 14.43 -22.93
C GLU A 70 17.76 14.07 -21.71
N LEU A 71 17.18 13.37 -20.71
CA LEU A 71 17.92 12.90 -19.54
C LEU A 71 18.83 11.70 -19.85
N GLY A 72 18.65 11.02 -20.97
CA GLY A 72 19.45 9.85 -21.33
C GLY A 72 19.17 8.57 -20.51
N GLU A 73 18.29 8.63 -19.51
CA GLU A 73 18.00 7.56 -18.56
C GLU A 73 16.82 6.67 -18.99
N TYR A 74 16.73 5.47 -18.42
CA TYR A 74 15.65 4.53 -18.62
C TYR A 74 14.86 4.31 -17.33
N PRO A 75 13.53 4.03 -17.41
CA PRO A 75 12.76 3.62 -16.25
C PRO A 75 13.39 2.40 -15.56
N ALA A 76 13.63 2.53 -14.26
CA ALA A 76 14.10 1.44 -13.40
C ALA A 76 13.11 1.24 -12.24
N PHE A 77 12.91 -0.03 -11.87
CA PHE A 77 12.01 -0.39 -10.80
C PHE A 77 12.76 -1.08 -9.66
N PRO A 78 12.36 -0.86 -8.40
CA PRO A 78 13.05 -1.44 -7.26
C PRO A 78 12.90 -2.96 -7.23
N THR A 79 13.92 -3.63 -6.71
CA THR A 79 13.87 -5.07 -6.42
C THR A 79 13.31 -5.32 -5.03
N PRO A 80 12.53 -6.40 -4.81
CA PRO A 80 12.05 -6.79 -3.49
C PRO A 80 13.18 -6.94 -2.47
N ILE A 81 12.96 -6.42 -1.25
CA ILE A 81 13.87 -6.54 -0.11
C ILE A 81 13.27 -7.36 1.03
N HIS A 82 11.99 -7.70 0.92
CA HIS A 82 11.28 -8.55 1.86
C HIS A 82 10.59 -9.71 1.15
N PHE A 83 10.35 -10.77 1.90
CA PHE A 83 9.61 -11.95 1.48
C PHE A 83 8.35 -12.11 2.33
N LEU A 84 7.27 -12.45 1.68
CA LEU A 84 6.02 -12.88 2.30
C LEU A 84 5.45 -14.04 1.49
N ASP A 85 5.11 -15.13 2.17
CA ASP A 85 4.28 -16.18 1.60
C ASP A 85 2.83 -15.67 1.57
N LEU A 86 2.36 -15.34 0.38
CA LEU A 86 1.04 -14.70 0.22
C LEU A 86 -0.06 -15.70 0.60
N PRO A 87 -1.05 -15.26 1.41
CA PRO A 87 -2.21 -16.09 1.73
C PRO A 87 -2.93 -16.54 0.45
N LYS A 88 -3.55 -17.73 0.52
CA LYS A 88 -4.36 -18.26 -0.58
C LYS A 88 -5.39 -17.23 -1.05
N GLY A 89 -5.43 -16.97 -2.34
CA GLY A 89 -6.33 -15.98 -2.96
C GLY A 89 -5.67 -14.64 -3.31
N TYR A 90 -4.62 -14.23 -2.60
CA TYR A 90 -3.91 -12.96 -2.91
C TYR A 90 -3.04 -13.06 -4.17
N GLU A 91 -2.49 -14.23 -4.49
CA GLU A 91 -1.77 -14.44 -5.76
C GLU A 91 -2.69 -14.32 -6.98
N GLY A 92 -4.00 -14.49 -6.77
CA GLY A 92 -5.00 -14.51 -7.83
C GLY A 92 -5.06 -13.20 -8.61
N SER A 93 -5.11 -12.05 -7.95
CA SER A 93 -5.23 -10.75 -8.59
C SER A 93 -4.03 -10.43 -9.47
N ARG A 94 -2.80 -10.60 -8.95
CA ARG A 94 -1.58 -10.43 -9.75
C ARG A 94 -1.52 -11.37 -10.95
N ARG A 95 -1.80 -12.65 -10.74
CA ARG A 95 -1.78 -13.67 -11.81
C ARG A 95 -2.82 -13.39 -12.89
N VAL A 96 -4.00 -12.89 -12.51
CA VAL A 96 -5.04 -12.49 -13.46
C VAL A 96 -4.59 -11.26 -14.22
N ALA A 97 -4.09 -10.23 -13.54
CA ALA A 97 -3.61 -9.01 -14.17
C ALA A 97 -2.47 -9.28 -15.18
N LEU A 98 -1.49 -10.11 -14.80
CA LEU A 98 -0.36 -10.45 -15.67
C LEU A 98 -0.76 -11.18 -16.96
N LYS A 99 -1.95 -11.80 -17.03
CA LYS A 99 -2.44 -12.39 -18.29
C LYS A 99 -2.73 -11.35 -19.38
N HIS A 100 -2.93 -10.11 -18.97
CA HIS A 100 -3.24 -9.00 -19.87
C HIS A 100 -2.00 -8.21 -20.29
N VAL A 101 -0.82 -8.55 -19.79
CA VAL A 101 0.44 -8.00 -20.29
C VAL A 101 0.69 -8.58 -21.68
N LYS A 102 0.97 -7.74 -22.67
CA LYS A 102 1.32 -8.18 -24.03
C LYS A 102 2.62 -8.98 -23.96
N LYS A 103 2.69 -10.12 -24.64
CA LYS A 103 3.85 -11.02 -24.62
C LYS A 103 5.14 -10.37 -25.17
N ASP A 104 4.97 -9.44 -26.08
CA ASP A 104 6.02 -8.67 -26.77
C ASP A 104 6.12 -7.23 -26.26
N SER A 105 5.50 -6.91 -25.11
CA SER A 105 5.60 -5.59 -24.52
C SER A 105 7.05 -5.23 -24.20
N VAL A 106 7.51 -4.12 -24.76
CA VAL A 106 8.80 -3.51 -24.45
C VAL A 106 8.73 -2.59 -23.24
N HIS A 107 7.51 -2.31 -22.76
CA HIS A 107 7.26 -1.40 -21.65
C HIS A 107 7.07 -2.14 -20.32
N PHE A 108 6.73 -3.42 -20.34
CA PHE A 108 6.55 -4.19 -19.08
C PHE A 108 7.90 -4.66 -18.52
N HIS A 109 8.19 -4.24 -17.29
CA HIS A 109 9.39 -4.63 -16.56
C HIS A 109 9.03 -5.60 -15.43
N PRO A 110 9.23 -6.91 -15.59
CA PRO A 110 8.99 -7.84 -14.51
C PRO A 110 10.00 -7.64 -13.39
N ILE A 111 9.53 -7.55 -12.15
CA ILE A 111 10.41 -7.55 -10.98
C ILE A 111 10.80 -8.98 -10.60
N PRO A 112 11.97 -9.18 -9.97
CA PRO A 112 12.35 -10.47 -9.42
C PRO A 112 11.30 -11.02 -8.45
N VAL A 113 11.06 -12.31 -8.48
CA VAL A 113 10.19 -12.96 -7.49
C VAL A 113 10.91 -12.97 -6.14
N PRO A 114 10.30 -12.44 -5.07
CA PRO A 114 10.92 -12.47 -3.76
C PRO A 114 11.08 -13.91 -3.27
N HIS A 115 12.15 -14.18 -2.56
CA HIS A 115 12.48 -15.53 -2.06
C HIS A 115 12.75 -15.50 -0.54
N ASN A 116 12.66 -16.64 0.10
CA ASN A 116 12.75 -16.82 1.56
C ASN A 116 14.11 -16.51 2.20
N ARG A 117 15.13 -16.13 1.42
CA ARG A 117 16.40 -15.61 1.93
C ARG A 117 16.37 -14.12 2.21
N LEU A 118 15.33 -13.40 1.75
CA LEU A 118 15.10 -12.01 2.07
C LEU A 118 14.53 -11.90 3.50
N ASN A 119 14.57 -10.69 4.07
CA ASN A 119 13.91 -10.42 5.33
C ASN A 119 12.42 -10.75 5.25
N SER A 120 11.84 -11.23 6.34
CA SER A 120 10.39 -11.39 6.43
C SER A 120 9.69 -10.04 6.26
N ALA A 121 8.53 -10.04 5.61
CA ALA A 121 7.72 -8.83 5.52
C ALA A 121 7.29 -8.33 6.90
N VAL A 122 7.17 -7.02 7.04
CA VAL A 122 6.74 -6.38 8.29
C VAL A 122 5.29 -6.77 8.58
N GLY A 123 5.06 -7.36 9.75
CA GLY A 123 3.73 -7.76 10.21
C GLY A 123 2.98 -6.62 10.89
N VAL A 124 1.65 -6.75 10.97
CA VAL A 124 0.77 -5.78 11.66
C VAL A 124 1.19 -5.58 13.12
N LYS A 125 1.63 -6.64 13.79
CA LYS A 125 2.12 -6.54 15.17
C LYS A 125 3.32 -5.62 15.27
N GLU A 126 4.35 -5.82 14.47
CA GLU A 126 5.55 -4.97 14.46
C GLU A 126 5.24 -3.51 14.11
N ALA A 127 4.23 -3.31 13.24
CA ALA A 127 3.86 -1.98 12.79
C ALA A 127 3.04 -1.18 13.82
N LEU A 128 2.29 -1.87 14.70
CA LEU A 128 1.28 -1.22 15.53
C LEU A 128 1.45 -1.45 17.04
N GLU A 129 2.31 -2.39 17.48
CA GLU A 129 2.33 -2.78 18.90
C GLU A 129 2.83 -1.69 19.86
N ASP A 130 3.56 -0.72 19.37
CA ASP A 130 4.05 0.44 20.12
C ASP A 130 3.10 1.63 20.13
N LEU A 131 2.09 1.63 19.25
CA LEU A 131 1.13 2.71 19.15
C LEU A 131 0.18 2.73 20.38
N PRO A 132 -0.30 3.92 20.79
CA PRO A 132 -1.23 4.04 21.90
C PRO A 132 -2.56 3.35 21.60
N TRP A 133 -3.17 2.77 22.61
CA TRP A 133 -4.53 2.24 22.49
C TRP A 133 -5.54 3.38 22.60
N ILE A 134 -6.39 3.49 21.62
CA ILE A 134 -7.43 4.52 21.56
C ILE A 134 -8.75 3.84 21.91
N THR A 135 -9.00 3.65 23.22
CA THR A 135 -10.16 2.90 23.73
C THR A 135 -11.30 3.77 24.23
N GLU A 136 -11.09 5.05 24.41
CA GLU A 136 -12.11 5.96 25.00
C GLU A 136 -13.43 5.97 24.22
N HIS A 137 -13.35 5.81 22.90
CA HIS A 137 -14.54 5.74 22.06
C HIS A 137 -15.40 4.50 22.25
N ALA A 138 -14.79 3.43 22.78
CA ALA A 138 -15.52 2.20 23.10
C ALA A 138 -16.31 2.31 24.41
N THR A 139 -15.92 3.25 25.30
CA THR A 139 -16.49 3.43 26.63
C THR A 139 -17.44 4.63 26.73
N ASP A 140 -17.29 5.63 25.85
CA ASP A 140 -18.12 6.84 25.86
C ASP A 140 -18.96 6.97 24.57
N PRO A 141 -20.26 6.63 24.59
CA PRO A 141 -21.13 6.75 23.43
C PRO A 141 -21.24 8.17 22.87
N SER A 142 -21.01 9.22 23.69
CA SER A 142 -21.07 10.61 23.24
C SER A 142 -19.93 10.97 22.29
N VAL A 143 -18.82 10.24 22.37
CA VAL A 143 -17.62 10.44 21.54
C VAL A 143 -17.72 9.72 20.19
N ILE A 144 -18.56 8.68 20.08
CA ILE A 144 -18.72 7.86 18.87
C ILE A 144 -19.12 8.70 17.65
N ARG A 145 -19.89 9.76 17.84
CA ARG A 145 -20.37 10.65 16.76
C ARG A 145 -19.49 11.85 16.51
N LYS A 146 -18.52 12.14 17.38
CA LYS A 146 -17.66 13.32 17.28
C LYS A 146 -16.26 12.91 16.85
N ARG A 147 -15.80 13.49 15.75
CA ARG A 147 -14.37 13.40 15.37
C ARG A 147 -13.60 14.31 16.34
N LYS A 148 -12.78 13.73 17.20
CA LYS A 148 -11.82 14.48 18.02
C LYS A 148 -10.43 14.23 17.45
N LEU A 149 -9.77 15.30 17.00
CA LEU A 149 -8.34 15.32 16.89
C LEU A 149 -7.80 15.30 18.32
N ARG A 150 -6.94 14.34 18.63
CA ARG A 150 -6.30 14.31 19.93
C ARG A 150 -4.90 14.90 19.83
N ASP A 151 -4.51 15.55 20.90
CA ASP A 151 -3.12 15.94 21.12
C ASP A 151 -2.22 14.71 21.21
N THR A 152 -0.95 14.90 21.42
CA THR A 152 0.05 13.83 21.53
C THR A 152 -0.36 12.76 22.54
N LEU A 153 -0.37 11.49 22.11
CA LEU A 153 -0.57 10.34 22.97
C LEU A 153 0.75 9.58 23.12
N PRO A 154 1.13 9.17 24.35
CA PRO A 154 2.40 8.48 24.59
C PRO A 154 2.43 7.11 23.91
N TYR A 155 3.61 6.74 23.43
CA TYR A 155 3.84 5.39 22.95
C TYR A 155 3.71 4.36 24.07
N ARG A 156 3.29 3.16 23.72
CA ARG A 156 3.21 2.05 24.67
C ARG A 156 4.62 1.57 25.05
N LYS A 157 4.81 1.26 26.32
CA LYS A 157 6.02 0.59 26.80
C LYS A 157 5.96 -0.89 26.44
N LEU A 158 6.86 -1.34 25.60
CA LEU A 158 7.00 -2.74 25.24
C LEU A 158 7.89 -3.47 26.25
N LYS A 159 7.69 -4.80 26.41
CA LYS A 159 8.52 -5.64 27.28
C LYS A 159 9.88 -6.03 26.66
N GLY A 160 10.22 -5.52 25.51
CA GLY A 160 11.44 -5.83 24.77
C GLY A 160 11.96 -4.63 23.99
N SER A 161 12.85 -4.90 23.05
CA SER A 161 13.32 -3.88 22.12
C SER A 161 12.20 -3.41 21.20
N LEU A 162 12.28 -2.16 20.81
CA LEU A 162 11.37 -1.60 19.81
C LEU A 162 11.56 -2.31 18.46
N PRO A 163 10.50 -2.71 17.76
CA PRO A 163 10.61 -3.27 16.42
C PRO A 163 11.35 -2.34 15.45
N ALA A 164 12.13 -2.91 14.54
CA ALA A 164 12.90 -2.14 13.57
C ALA A 164 12.01 -1.19 12.73
N TYR A 165 10.82 -1.63 12.37
CA TYR A 165 9.84 -0.80 11.67
C TYR A 165 9.42 0.42 12.49
N ALA A 166 9.09 0.23 13.78
CA ALA A 166 8.74 1.33 14.67
C ALA A 166 9.91 2.31 14.88
N VAL A 167 11.15 1.81 14.99
CA VAL A 167 12.35 2.66 15.03
C VAL A 167 12.41 3.53 13.76
N THR A 168 12.29 2.92 12.59
CA THR A 168 12.32 3.65 11.31
C THR A 168 11.23 4.71 11.23
N MET A 169 9.98 4.37 11.61
CA MET A 169 8.88 5.31 11.55
C MET A 169 9.04 6.48 12.53
N ARG A 170 9.55 6.23 13.73
CA ARG A 170 9.79 7.28 14.73
C ARG A 170 10.97 8.21 14.40
N SER A 171 11.91 7.72 13.62
CA SER A 171 13.10 8.47 13.18
C SER A 171 13.02 8.95 11.74
N TRP A 172 11.83 8.93 11.13
CA TRP A 172 11.66 9.35 9.75
C TRP A 172 12.01 10.83 9.59
N PRO A 173 12.97 11.19 8.68
CA PRO A 173 13.45 12.55 8.55
C PRO A 173 12.33 13.57 8.32
N GLY A 174 12.27 14.59 9.18
CA GLY A 174 11.23 15.62 9.17
C GLY A 174 9.91 15.24 9.86
N PHE A 175 9.81 14.02 10.38
CA PHE A 175 8.64 13.51 11.12
C PHE A 175 9.05 12.77 12.39
N GLU A 176 10.19 13.10 12.97
CA GLU A 176 10.74 12.44 14.14
C GLU A 176 9.82 12.59 15.35
N THR A 177 9.60 11.49 16.08
CA THR A 177 8.76 11.46 17.27
C THR A 177 9.45 10.67 18.39
N VAL A 178 9.56 11.24 19.57
CA VAL A 178 10.29 10.63 20.71
C VAL A 178 9.32 10.00 21.70
N ASP A 179 8.42 10.79 22.26
CA ASP A 179 7.61 10.40 23.42
C ASP A 179 6.21 9.92 23.07
N GLY A 180 5.72 10.25 21.90
CA GLY A 180 4.35 9.92 21.50
C GLY A 180 4.07 10.26 20.06
N THR A 181 2.85 10.03 19.67
CA THR A 181 2.33 10.33 18.33
C THR A 181 1.10 11.22 18.44
N ASP A 182 0.91 12.10 17.48
CA ASP A 182 -0.18 13.09 17.41
C ASP A 182 -1.08 12.84 16.19
N GLY A 183 -2.05 13.70 16.00
CA GLY A 183 -2.92 13.64 14.82
C GLY A 183 -3.90 12.48 14.79
N HIS A 184 -4.20 11.87 15.93
CA HIS A 184 -5.14 10.74 16.01
C HIS A 184 -6.57 11.17 15.73
N LEU A 185 -7.03 10.90 14.52
CA LEU A 185 -8.43 11.00 14.18
C LEU A 185 -9.09 9.63 14.28
N VAL A 186 -9.79 9.38 15.38
CA VAL A 186 -10.55 8.12 15.52
C VAL A 186 -11.92 8.26 14.87
N ARG A 187 -12.17 7.41 13.90
CA ARG A 187 -13.48 7.28 13.28
C ARG A 187 -14.05 5.92 13.63
N LEU A 188 -14.92 5.87 14.63
CA LEU A 188 -15.74 4.70 14.91
C LEU A 188 -17.09 4.85 14.25
N THR A 189 -17.48 3.83 13.48
CA THR A 189 -18.86 3.68 13.05
C THR A 189 -19.55 2.73 14.02
N PRO A 190 -20.70 3.08 14.60
CA PRO A 190 -21.43 2.21 15.53
C PRO A 190 -21.74 0.83 14.95
N ARG A 191 -21.85 0.74 13.62
CA ARG A 191 -22.09 -0.51 12.89
C ARG A 191 -20.84 -1.39 12.82
N ASP A 192 -19.71 -0.81 12.50
CA ASP A 192 -18.50 -1.58 12.14
C ASP A 192 -17.70 -2.02 13.38
N PHE A 193 -17.71 -1.19 14.45
CA PHE A 193 -16.95 -1.47 15.67
C PHE A 193 -17.30 -2.82 16.31
N PRO A 194 -18.60 -3.20 16.51
CA PRO A 194 -18.95 -4.50 17.10
C PRO A 194 -18.49 -5.69 16.25
N ILE A 195 -18.42 -5.52 14.92
CA ILE A 195 -17.91 -6.55 14.01
C ILE A 195 -16.41 -6.72 14.22
N PHE A 196 -15.64 -5.64 14.13
CA PHE A 196 -14.19 -5.70 14.31
C PHE A 196 -13.76 -6.14 15.71
N ALA A 197 -14.51 -5.77 16.76
CA ALA A 197 -14.22 -6.20 18.12
C ALA A 197 -14.35 -7.72 18.34
N LYS A 198 -15.14 -8.38 17.50
CA LYS A 198 -15.37 -9.84 17.57
C LYS A 198 -14.66 -10.62 16.47
N LEU A 199 -14.03 -9.94 15.53
CA LEU A 199 -13.34 -10.60 14.44
C LEU A 199 -12.04 -11.22 14.94
N GLY A 200 -11.85 -12.51 14.70
CA GLY A 200 -10.62 -13.23 15.08
C GLY A 200 -9.43 -12.88 14.21
N HIS A 201 -8.23 -13.21 14.68
CA HIS A 201 -7.00 -13.06 13.89
C HIS A 201 -7.09 -13.89 12.61
N GLY A 202 -6.69 -13.28 11.48
CA GLY A 202 -6.72 -13.93 10.17
C GLY A 202 -8.10 -14.07 9.55
N ALA A 203 -9.13 -13.53 10.19
CA ALA A 203 -10.47 -13.51 9.62
C ALA A 203 -10.56 -12.53 8.45
N ASP A 204 -11.40 -12.86 7.49
CA ASP A 204 -11.59 -12.10 6.26
C ASP A 204 -13.06 -11.62 6.10
N TYR A 205 -13.38 -11.12 4.91
CA TYR A 205 -14.71 -10.57 4.63
C TYR A 205 -15.89 -11.56 4.85
N PRO A 206 -15.83 -12.85 4.45
CA PRO A 206 -16.88 -13.81 4.76
C PRO A 206 -17.19 -13.93 6.24
N GLN A 207 -16.17 -13.99 7.11
CA GLN A 207 -16.36 -14.04 8.56
C GLN A 207 -16.91 -12.73 9.12
N ALA A 208 -16.42 -11.59 8.62
CA ALA A 208 -16.96 -10.27 8.99
C ALA A 208 -18.43 -10.13 8.61
N ARG A 209 -18.82 -10.61 7.43
CA ARG A 209 -20.22 -10.63 6.98
C ARG A 209 -21.09 -11.52 7.85
N ALA A 210 -20.64 -12.74 8.14
CA ALA A 210 -21.38 -13.66 9.01
C ALA A 210 -21.56 -13.11 10.44
N LEU A 211 -20.58 -12.33 10.95
CA LEU A 211 -20.72 -11.61 12.23
C LEU A 211 -21.71 -10.46 12.11
N ALA A 212 -21.70 -9.70 11.04
CA ALA A 212 -22.65 -8.61 10.82
C ALA A 212 -24.09 -9.12 10.78
N GLU A 213 -24.36 -10.22 10.06
CA GLU A 213 -25.68 -10.86 9.98
C GLU A 213 -26.19 -11.40 11.34
N LYS A 214 -25.27 -11.68 12.29
CA LYS A 214 -25.64 -12.10 13.67
C LYS A 214 -25.83 -10.93 14.63
N LEU A 215 -25.28 -9.78 14.33
CA LEU A 215 -25.29 -8.61 15.22
C LEU A 215 -26.39 -7.62 14.88
N PHE A 216 -26.87 -7.66 13.66
CA PHE A 216 -27.86 -6.73 13.08
C PHE A 216 -28.95 -7.47 12.29
#